data_6baf4be36e237bb335e91efa2e5c2cc3
#
_entry.id   6baf4be36e237bb335e91efa2e5c2cc3
#
_cell.length_a   1.000
_cell.length_b   1.000
_cell.length_c   1.000
_cell.angle_alpha   90.00
_cell.angle_beta   90.00
_cell.angle_gamma   90.00
#
_symmetry.space_group_name_H-M   'P 1'
#
loop_
_entity.id
_entity.type
_entity.pdbx_description
1 polymer ?
#
loop_
_entity_poly.entity_id
_entity_poly.type
_entity_poly.pdbx_seq_one_letter_code
_entity_poly.pdbx_strand_id
1 'polypeptide(L)'
;ANKLSRQIAGKGLSKQSWHLKNKISEVQGLSKLSIKMYEGHPECSFKMLKSKPLKAKKKSALGIIERLNLLKKEGLDPLSISLNLENNSTIKIDDILDSMVLFLTALRIVEGNHLCLEKTGVSNGDDTGKIFI
;
A
#
# COMPACT_ATOMS: atom_id res chain seq x y z
N ALA A 1 -12.07 -22.20 6.90
CA ALA A 1 -11.47 -21.21 5.99
C ALA A 1 -10.53 -21.89 4.99
N ASN A 2 -9.45 -22.58 5.39
CA ASN A 2 -8.48 -23.19 4.46
C ASN A 2 -9.08 -24.25 3.53
N LYS A 3 -10.01 -25.08 3.99
CA LYS A 3 -10.70 -26.07 3.16
C LYS A 3 -11.51 -25.41 2.05
N LEU A 4 -12.28 -24.36 2.40
CA LEU A 4 -13.08 -23.60 1.46
C LEU A 4 -12.20 -22.82 0.45
N SER A 5 -11.10 -22.20 0.91
CA SER A 5 -10.16 -21.51 0.04
C SER A 5 -9.52 -22.44 -0.99
N ARG A 6 -9.17 -23.66 -0.59
CA ARG A 6 -8.66 -24.67 -1.53
C ARG A 6 -9.70 -25.12 -2.55
N GLN A 7 -10.97 -25.23 -2.14
CA GLN A 7 -12.06 -25.60 -3.05
C GLN A 7 -12.35 -24.50 -4.09
N ILE A 8 -12.33 -23.21 -3.66
CA ILE A 8 -12.68 -22.08 -4.53
C ILE A 8 -11.49 -21.61 -5.36
N ALA A 9 -10.31 -21.47 -4.76
CA ALA A 9 -9.13 -20.85 -5.37
C ALA A 9 -7.96 -21.80 -5.62
N GLY A 10 -8.10 -23.09 -5.36
CA GLY A 10 -7.03 -24.07 -5.51
C GLY A 10 -5.87 -23.94 -4.52
N LYS A 11 -5.89 -22.91 -3.66
CA LYS A 11 -4.80 -22.58 -2.72
C LYS A 11 -5.36 -22.34 -1.32
N GLY A 12 -4.59 -22.74 -0.30
CA GLY A 12 -4.91 -22.41 1.09
C GLY A 12 -4.56 -20.96 1.43
N LEU A 13 -5.24 -20.40 2.43
CA LEU A 13 -4.90 -19.11 3.00
C LEU A 13 -3.56 -19.20 3.76
N SER A 14 -2.69 -18.23 3.55
CA SER A 14 -1.48 -18.09 4.35
C SER A 14 -1.84 -17.67 5.80
N LYS A 15 -0.95 -17.93 6.76
CA LYS A 15 -1.11 -17.40 8.13
C LYS A 15 -1.23 -15.88 8.12
N GLN A 16 -0.45 -15.21 7.30
CA GLN A 16 -0.47 -13.76 7.15
C GLN A 16 -1.83 -13.26 6.66
N SER A 17 -2.39 -13.88 5.61
CA SER A 17 -3.74 -13.52 5.11
C SER A 17 -4.82 -13.77 6.17
N TRP A 18 -4.67 -14.81 6.98
CA TRP A 18 -5.62 -15.09 8.07
C TRP A 18 -5.59 -14.00 9.16
N HIS A 19 -4.39 -13.51 9.52
CA HIS A 19 -4.25 -12.44 10.52
C HIS A 19 -4.82 -11.10 10.04
N LEU A 20 -4.95 -10.88 8.74
CA LEU A 20 -5.57 -9.67 8.18
C LEU A 20 -7.10 -9.65 8.33
N LYS A 21 -7.75 -10.78 8.64
CA LYS A 21 -9.22 -10.88 8.70
C LYS A 21 -9.87 -9.78 9.55
N ASN A 22 -9.37 -9.56 10.75
CA ASN A 22 -9.94 -8.56 11.66
C ASN A 22 -9.81 -7.15 11.07
N LYS A 23 -8.64 -6.79 10.54
CA LYS A 23 -8.41 -5.50 9.89
C LYS A 23 -9.31 -5.30 8.67
N ILE A 24 -9.51 -6.34 7.86
CA ILE A 24 -10.44 -6.28 6.73
C ILE A 24 -11.88 -6.02 7.22
N SER A 25 -12.32 -6.70 8.29
CA SER A 25 -13.65 -6.48 8.87
C SER A 25 -13.82 -5.06 9.44
N GLU A 26 -12.79 -4.51 10.07
CA GLU A 26 -12.77 -3.14 10.58
C GLU A 26 -12.92 -2.13 9.42
N VAL A 27 -12.12 -2.29 8.35
CA VAL A 27 -12.20 -1.45 7.15
C VAL A 27 -13.57 -1.54 6.48
N GLN A 28 -14.15 -2.75 6.38
CA GLN A 28 -15.51 -2.92 5.87
C GLN A 28 -16.57 -2.22 6.73
N GLY A 29 -16.34 -2.12 8.04
CA GLY A 29 -17.16 -1.32 8.94
C GLY A 29 -17.13 0.17 8.61
N LEU A 30 -15.96 0.70 8.25
CA LEU A 30 -15.76 2.11 7.88
C LEU A 30 -16.45 2.48 6.56
N SER A 31 -16.62 1.55 5.62
CA SER A 31 -17.32 1.81 4.36
C SER A 31 -18.77 2.26 4.56
N LYS A 32 -19.38 1.92 5.71
CA LYS A 32 -20.74 2.37 6.08
C LYS A 32 -20.79 3.86 6.46
N LEU A 33 -19.67 4.50 6.70
CA LEU A 33 -19.57 5.91 7.11
C LEU A 33 -19.48 6.89 5.94
N SER A 34 -19.79 6.49 4.73
CA SER A 34 -19.68 7.31 3.50
C SER A 34 -18.26 7.87 3.26
N ILE A 35 -17.25 7.25 3.85
CA ILE A 35 -15.85 7.59 3.63
C ILE A 35 -15.38 6.90 2.35
N LYS A 36 -14.91 7.68 1.38
CA LYS A 36 -14.25 7.13 0.20
C LYS A 36 -12.92 6.50 0.59
N MET A 37 -12.76 5.21 0.34
CA MET A 37 -11.53 4.46 0.58
C MET A 37 -11.00 3.92 -0.73
N TYR A 38 -9.69 3.97 -0.88
CA TYR A 38 -8.99 3.50 -2.08
C TYR A 38 -7.95 2.48 -1.69
N GLU A 39 -7.81 1.42 -2.47
CA GLU A 39 -6.74 0.44 -2.29
C GLU A 39 -5.49 0.93 -3.01
N GLY A 40 -4.41 1.13 -2.26
CA GLY A 40 -3.08 1.49 -2.78
C GLY A 40 -2.07 0.36 -2.58
N HIS A 41 -1.09 0.26 -3.48
CA HIS A 41 -0.01 -0.72 -3.35
C HIS A 41 1.35 0.00 -3.32
N PRO A 42 2.04 0.07 -2.17
CA PRO A 42 3.27 0.86 -1.99
C PRO A 42 4.34 0.59 -3.05
N GLU A 43 4.60 -0.68 -3.35
CA GLU A 43 5.63 -1.04 -4.36
C GLU A 43 5.26 -0.59 -5.78
N CYS A 44 3.97 -0.58 -6.13
CA CYS A 44 3.50 -0.04 -7.40
C CYS A 44 3.65 1.48 -7.44
N SER A 45 3.33 2.16 -6.34
CA SER A 45 3.51 3.61 -6.21
C SER A 45 4.99 4.01 -6.29
N PHE A 46 5.89 3.30 -5.62
CA PHE A 46 7.34 3.52 -5.77
C PHE A 46 7.84 3.26 -7.20
N LYS A 47 7.34 2.20 -7.85
CA LYS A 47 7.66 1.93 -9.25
C LYS A 47 7.23 3.07 -10.16
N MET A 48 6.08 3.67 -9.91
CA MET A 48 5.60 4.82 -10.65
C MET A 48 6.51 6.04 -10.44
N LEU A 49 6.88 6.37 -9.19
CA LEU A 49 7.82 7.46 -8.89
C LEU A 49 9.15 7.30 -9.61
N LYS A 50 9.65 6.09 -9.71
CA LYS A 50 10.92 5.79 -10.37
C LYS A 50 10.83 5.67 -11.88
N SER A 51 9.64 5.45 -12.43
CA SER A 51 9.37 5.07 -13.83
C SER A 51 10.07 3.75 -14.27
N LYS A 52 10.59 2.98 -13.32
CA LYS A 52 11.30 1.71 -13.53
C LYS A 52 11.11 0.80 -12.31
N PRO A 53 11.19 -0.53 -12.44
CA PRO A 53 11.17 -1.42 -11.29
C PRO A 53 12.29 -1.10 -10.30
N LEU A 54 11.99 -1.17 -9.00
CA LEU A 54 13.00 -1.10 -7.95
C LEU A 54 13.84 -2.39 -7.99
N LYS A 55 15.16 -2.25 -7.98
CA LYS A 55 16.08 -3.38 -8.08
C LYS A 55 16.36 -4.00 -6.71
N ALA A 56 16.42 -3.19 -5.67
CA ALA A 56 16.81 -3.61 -4.35
C ALA A 56 15.58 -4.07 -3.52
N LYS A 57 15.78 -5.13 -2.74
CA LYS A 57 14.77 -5.64 -1.81
C LYS A 57 14.40 -4.54 -0.80
N LYS A 58 13.10 -4.36 -0.51
CA LYS A 58 12.61 -3.24 0.34
C LYS A 58 13.26 -3.18 1.72
N LYS A 59 13.63 -4.31 2.31
CA LYS A 59 14.27 -4.39 3.63
C LYS A 59 15.80 -4.36 3.60
N SER A 60 16.42 -4.27 2.42
CA SER A 60 17.88 -4.09 2.32
C SER A 60 18.25 -2.60 2.50
N ALA A 61 19.46 -2.33 2.96
CA ALA A 61 19.93 -0.95 3.09
C ALA A 61 19.82 -0.16 1.77
N LEU A 62 20.20 -0.75 0.65
CA LEU A 62 20.05 -0.13 -0.67
C LEU A 62 18.58 0.11 -1.03
N GLY A 63 17.68 -0.82 -0.69
CA GLY A 63 16.26 -0.66 -0.95
C GLY A 63 15.61 0.45 -0.13
N ILE A 64 16.04 0.62 1.12
CA ILE A 64 15.63 1.72 1.99
C ILE A 64 16.13 3.05 1.43
N ILE A 65 17.44 3.15 1.13
CA ILE A 65 18.04 4.38 0.59
C ILE A 65 17.38 4.77 -0.74
N GLU A 66 17.11 3.81 -1.61
CA GLU A 66 16.42 4.07 -2.89
C GLU A 66 15.05 4.71 -2.68
N ARG A 67 14.24 4.18 -1.76
CA ARG A 67 12.90 4.71 -1.44
C ARG A 67 12.95 6.07 -0.75
N LEU A 68 13.88 6.25 0.19
CA LEU A 68 14.13 7.55 0.82
C LEU A 68 14.44 8.64 -0.23
N ASN A 69 15.32 8.34 -1.17
CA ASN A 69 15.69 9.29 -2.22
C ASN A 69 14.52 9.60 -3.17
N LEU A 70 13.66 8.63 -3.46
CA LEU A 70 12.46 8.87 -4.27
C LEU A 70 11.49 9.81 -3.54
N LEU A 71 11.21 9.55 -2.26
CA LEU A 71 10.32 10.41 -1.45
C LEU A 71 10.88 11.83 -1.30
N LYS A 72 12.20 11.99 -1.08
CA LYS A 72 12.85 13.30 -1.02
C LYS A 72 12.69 14.09 -2.32
N LYS A 73 12.75 13.46 -3.48
CA LYS A 73 12.49 14.12 -4.77
C LYS A 73 11.07 14.66 -4.91
N GLU A 74 10.12 14.01 -4.26
CA GLU A 74 8.71 14.44 -4.19
C GLU A 74 8.45 15.45 -3.04
N GLY A 75 9.49 15.96 -2.41
CA GLY A 75 9.38 16.94 -1.32
C GLY A 75 9.07 16.36 0.06
N LEU A 76 9.06 15.05 0.21
CA LEU A 76 8.87 14.40 1.50
C LEU A 76 10.21 14.01 2.13
N ASP A 77 10.43 14.40 3.39
CA ASP A 77 11.60 13.94 4.14
C ASP A 77 11.22 12.92 5.22
N PRO A 78 11.40 11.61 4.94
CA PRO A 78 11.07 10.57 5.91
C PRO A 78 11.89 10.65 7.21
N LEU A 79 13.08 11.23 7.15
CA LEU A 79 13.95 11.34 8.33
C LEU A 79 13.40 12.39 9.31
N SER A 80 12.85 13.51 8.83
CA SER A 80 12.22 14.50 9.71
C SER A 80 11.01 13.94 10.46
N ILE A 81 10.25 13.04 9.85
CA ILE A 81 9.13 12.36 10.48
C ILE A 81 9.63 11.34 11.51
N SER A 82 10.67 10.56 11.18
CA SER A 82 11.20 9.54 12.09
C SER A 82 11.82 10.13 13.34
N LEU A 83 12.38 11.34 13.29
CA LEU A 83 12.92 12.06 14.45
C LEU A 83 11.85 12.47 15.46
N ASN A 84 10.59 12.57 15.04
CA ASN A 84 9.46 12.90 15.91
C ASN A 84 8.74 11.66 16.48
N LEU A 85 9.18 10.46 16.12
CA LEU A 85 8.65 9.23 16.71
C LEU A 85 9.27 9.02 18.09
N GLU A 86 8.42 8.69 19.08
CA GLU A 86 8.89 8.34 20.41
C GLU A 86 9.81 7.11 20.38
N ASN A 87 10.82 7.10 21.24
CA ASN A 87 11.86 6.05 21.28
C ASN A 87 11.32 4.62 21.51
N ASN A 88 10.08 4.47 21.94
CA ASN A 88 9.41 3.18 22.19
C ASN A 88 8.59 2.67 20.99
N SER A 89 8.71 3.30 19.83
CA SER A 89 7.96 2.90 18.66
C SER A 89 8.45 1.56 18.11
N THR A 90 7.54 0.61 17.97
CA THR A 90 7.76 -0.66 17.27
C THR A 90 7.62 -0.50 15.75
N ILE A 91 7.43 0.73 15.27
CA ILE A 91 7.24 1.05 13.86
C ILE A 91 8.54 0.80 13.10
N LYS A 92 8.44 0.06 12.02
CA LYS A 92 9.58 -0.23 11.16
C LYS A 92 9.73 0.84 10.09
N ILE A 93 10.95 1.08 9.66
CA ILE A 93 11.24 2.06 8.61
C ILE A 93 10.50 1.75 7.29
N ASP A 94 10.34 0.49 6.95
CA ASP A 94 9.58 0.10 5.76
C ASP A 94 8.09 0.48 5.87
N ASP A 95 7.49 0.43 7.06
CA ASP A 95 6.10 0.86 7.27
C ASP A 95 5.96 2.38 7.13
N ILE A 96 6.94 3.16 7.56
CA ILE A 96 6.99 4.62 7.37
C ILE A 96 7.06 4.95 5.88
N LEU A 97 7.99 4.32 5.16
CA LEU A 97 8.17 4.57 3.73
C LEU A 97 6.93 4.17 2.92
N ASP A 98 6.32 3.03 3.25
CA ASP A 98 5.08 2.56 2.62
C ASP A 98 3.92 3.55 2.86
N SER A 99 3.77 4.08 4.08
CA SER A 99 2.73 5.07 4.39
C SER A 99 2.94 6.40 3.65
N MET A 100 4.19 6.86 3.53
CA MET A 100 4.50 8.11 2.83
C MET A 100 4.26 8.02 1.33
N VAL A 101 4.61 6.91 0.69
CA VAL A 101 4.32 6.75 -0.75
C VAL A 101 2.81 6.62 -1.00
N LEU A 102 2.06 6.00 -0.09
CA LEU A 102 0.60 5.97 -0.18
C LEU A 102 -0.04 7.34 0.06
N PHE A 103 0.57 8.19 0.91
CA PHE A 103 0.16 9.58 1.04
C PHE A 103 0.29 10.33 -0.30
N LEU A 104 1.41 10.17 -1.02
CA LEU A 104 1.56 10.74 -2.37
C LEU A 104 0.52 10.19 -3.35
N THR A 105 0.20 8.89 -3.27
CA THR A 105 -0.88 8.30 -4.07
C THR A 105 -2.23 8.97 -3.74
N ALA A 106 -2.52 9.21 -2.47
CA ALA A 106 -3.75 9.87 -2.05
C ALA A 106 -3.84 11.32 -2.58
N LEU A 107 -2.73 12.07 -2.53
CA LEU A 107 -2.67 13.42 -3.13
C LEU A 107 -2.97 13.37 -4.64
N ARG A 108 -2.39 12.42 -5.37
CA ARG A 108 -2.65 12.25 -6.81
C ARG A 108 -4.09 11.89 -7.11
N ILE A 109 -4.76 11.12 -6.25
CA ILE A 109 -6.18 10.81 -6.39
C ILE A 109 -7.00 12.10 -6.25
N VAL A 110 -6.69 12.94 -5.27
CA VAL A 110 -7.38 14.22 -5.05
C VAL A 110 -7.17 15.17 -6.24
N GLU A 111 -5.98 15.21 -6.80
CA GLU A 111 -5.61 16.04 -7.94
C GLU A 111 -6.09 15.48 -9.30
N GLY A 112 -6.62 14.25 -9.33
CA GLY A 112 -7.02 13.57 -10.57
C GLY A 112 -5.85 13.05 -11.41
N ASN A 113 -4.63 13.01 -10.87
CA ASN A 113 -3.38 12.63 -11.55
C ASN A 113 -2.90 11.20 -11.20
N HIS A 114 -3.81 10.36 -10.74
CA HIS A 114 -3.51 8.98 -10.37
C HIS A 114 -3.61 8.01 -11.55
N LEU A 115 -2.90 6.90 -11.45
CA LEU A 115 -3.13 5.74 -12.31
C LEU A 115 -3.94 4.69 -11.55
N CYS A 116 -4.81 4.00 -12.27
CA CYS A 116 -5.61 2.91 -11.73
C CYS A 116 -5.24 1.61 -12.43
N LEU A 117 -4.85 0.61 -11.63
CA LEU A 117 -4.63 -0.75 -12.11
C LEU A 117 -5.90 -1.56 -11.85
N GLU A 118 -6.57 -1.98 -12.91
CA GLU A 118 -7.76 -2.82 -12.84
C GLU A 118 -7.42 -4.27 -13.19
N LYS A 119 -8.06 -5.19 -12.51
CA LYS A 119 -7.99 -6.59 -12.89
C LYS A 119 -8.83 -6.77 -14.17
N THR A 120 -8.18 -7.13 -15.26
CA THR A 120 -8.88 -7.42 -16.54
C THR A 120 -9.94 -8.50 -16.33
N GLY A 121 -11.18 -8.20 -16.68
CA GLY A 121 -12.31 -9.15 -16.68
C GLY A 121 -13.35 -8.98 -15.58
N VAL A 122 -13.26 -7.97 -14.72
CA VAL A 122 -14.30 -7.64 -13.72
C VAL A 122 -14.78 -6.22 -13.96
N SER A 123 -15.78 -6.06 -14.80
CA SER A 123 -16.45 -4.78 -15.05
C SER A 123 -17.75 -4.70 -14.22
N ASN A 124 -17.64 -4.52 -12.92
CA ASN A 124 -18.82 -4.32 -12.07
C ASN A 124 -18.91 -2.87 -11.56
N GLY A 125 -18.67 -1.86 -12.35
CA GLY A 125 -19.03 -0.46 -12.05
C GLY A 125 -18.65 0.12 -10.66
N ASP A 126 -18.16 -0.70 -9.75
CA ASP A 126 -17.67 -0.32 -8.43
C ASP A 126 -16.12 -0.35 -8.42
N ASP A 127 -15.51 0.33 -7.45
CA ASP A 127 -14.06 0.42 -7.32
C ASP A 127 -13.43 -0.86 -6.71
N THR A 128 -14.19 -1.96 -6.60
CA THR A 128 -13.69 -3.23 -6.08
C THR A 128 -12.70 -3.87 -7.06
N GLY A 129 -11.50 -4.20 -6.55
CA GLY A 129 -10.41 -4.78 -7.36
C GLY A 129 -9.57 -3.77 -8.13
N LYS A 130 -9.75 -2.47 -7.89
CA LYS A 130 -8.87 -1.40 -8.41
C LYS A 130 -7.76 -1.11 -7.42
N ILE A 131 -6.54 -0.93 -7.92
CA ILE A 131 -5.38 -0.49 -7.15
C ILE A 131 -4.95 0.86 -7.68
N PHE A 132 -4.90 1.86 -6.82
CA PHE A 132 -4.51 3.23 -7.14
C PHE A 132 -3.02 3.45 -6.87
N ILE A 133 -2.34 4.18 -7.79
CA ILE A 133 -0.90 4.48 -7.72
C ILE A 133 -0.62 5.90 -8.21
#